data_1ec3f676e39a9011b35b87b3909de5bd
#
_entry.id   1ec3f676e39a9011b35b87b3909de5bd
#
_cell.length_a   1.000
_cell.length_b   1.000
_cell.length_c   1.000
_cell.angle_alpha   90.00
_cell.angle_beta   90.00
_cell.angle_gamma   90.00
#
_symmetry.space_group_name_H-M   'P 1'
#
loop_
_entity.id
_entity.type
_entity.pdbx_description
1 polymer ?
#
loop_
_entity_poly.entity_id
_entity_poly.type
_entity_poly.pdbx_seq_one_letter_code
_entity_poly.pdbx_strand_id
1 'polypeptide(L)'
;MLVTDAFLDAVRQGRPWELAFGGKVYRTVAARDLWDRLMRATYDFAEPGVIFIDRVNKLNNLAYCEEIHCTNPCGEQPLPPYGACLLGSINLARMVANPFEAVAQIDRGRLEERVRTAVRMLDNAIDVSNYPLPQQRAEARAKRRIGLGVTGLADALILCGVRYGSAEAVRLAGEWMATIQNAAYAASAGLAAEKGAFPLYDAGRMAERPNIVALEASVRELIRVHGLRNGCITSIAPTGTISLLAGNVSSGIEPVFDFVHRRRVLTRDGETEDETVEDFAHALYRRKFGPGREPTPAFVRSGELTPREHLEMQAALQRHVDSAISKTINCPAELPFEAFKSVYLEAHELGLKGCTTFRPNAVTGAVLTSAGDVTATERAEAPVAPVAVTTDRGGRQNSVGEAGAGGGTRSGDIVYMSRPLERDHVLAGYTYKLKWPTSDHAIYVTINDIERDGRRRPFEIFINTRNLEHYAWTVALTRMISAVFRRGGDVAFVAEELKCVFDPQGGQWVSGRYVPSLLAAIGEIIERHFVETGFTQWQSVRRVSDVEKEAQKAATPGSGGGETVAASPPRLCPRCSSPEYVREEGCWLCRSCGFSRCG
;
A
#
# COMPACT_ATOMS: atom_id res chain seq x y z
N MET A 1 -1.03 -10.08 0.60
CA MET A 1 -1.71 -11.22 1.25
C MET A 1 -0.70 -12.12 1.93
N LEU A 2 -0.96 -12.57 3.18
CA LEU A 2 -0.09 -13.52 3.88
C LEU A 2 -0.49 -14.95 3.48
N VAL A 3 0.48 -15.77 3.11
CA VAL A 3 0.30 -17.15 2.66
C VAL A 3 1.20 -18.06 3.52
N THR A 4 0.61 -19.14 4.03
CA THR A 4 1.32 -20.14 4.87
C THR A 4 1.87 -21.29 4.02
N ASP A 5 2.91 -21.95 4.50
CA ASP A 5 3.45 -23.16 3.87
C ASP A 5 2.38 -24.25 3.80
N ALA A 6 1.55 -24.41 4.85
CA ALA A 6 0.45 -25.37 4.88
C ALA A 6 -0.60 -25.11 3.78
N PHE A 7 -0.90 -23.84 3.49
CA PHE A 7 -1.79 -23.48 2.38
C PHE A 7 -1.18 -23.85 1.03
N LEU A 8 0.09 -23.50 0.79
CA LEU A 8 0.78 -23.85 -0.46
C LEU A 8 0.88 -25.37 -0.65
N ASP A 9 1.09 -26.13 0.41
CA ASP A 9 1.07 -27.59 0.34
C ASP A 9 -0.33 -28.13 0.01
N ALA A 10 -1.39 -27.52 0.55
CA ALA A 10 -2.75 -27.85 0.18
C ALA A 10 -3.05 -27.53 -1.30
N VAL A 11 -2.53 -26.42 -1.83
CA VAL A 11 -2.62 -26.05 -3.26
C VAL A 11 -1.92 -27.11 -4.12
N ARG A 12 -0.66 -27.47 -3.81
CA ARG A 12 0.11 -28.47 -4.57
C ARG A 12 -0.59 -29.83 -4.60
N GLN A 13 -1.10 -30.25 -3.45
CA GLN A 13 -1.74 -31.56 -3.27
C GLN A 13 -3.23 -31.58 -3.66
N GLY A 14 -3.83 -30.44 -3.99
CA GLY A 14 -5.26 -30.34 -4.31
C GLY A 14 -6.18 -30.63 -3.13
N ARG A 15 -5.74 -30.37 -1.91
CA ARG A 15 -6.52 -30.59 -0.68
C ARG A 15 -7.53 -29.47 -0.42
N PRO A 16 -8.59 -29.74 0.36
CA PRO A 16 -9.46 -28.70 0.87
C PRO A 16 -8.72 -27.77 1.84
N TRP A 17 -9.20 -26.53 1.94
CA TRP A 17 -8.70 -25.50 2.83
C TRP A 17 -9.83 -24.85 3.62
N GLU A 18 -9.66 -24.71 4.92
CA GLU A 18 -10.65 -24.13 5.80
C GLU A 18 -10.42 -22.63 5.95
N LEU A 19 -11.47 -21.84 5.72
CA LEU A 19 -11.53 -20.42 6.05
C LEU A 19 -12.03 -20.30 7.48
N ALA A 20 -11.10 -20.08 8.42
CA ALA A 20 -11.38 -20.02 9.84
C ALA A 20 -11.02 -18.66 10.44
N PHE A 21 -11.78 -18.24 11.44
CA PHE A 21 -11.50 -17.04 12.24
C PHE A 21 -11.97 -17.26 13.68
N GLY A 22 -11.15 -16.89 14.67
CA GLY A 22 -11.47 -17.05 16.09
C GLY A 22 -11.77 -18.50 16.49
N GLY A 23 -11.09 -19.49 15.87
CA GLY A 23 -11.28 -20.92 16.12
C GLY A 23 -12.54 -21.51 15.47
N LYS A 24 -13.33 -20.71 14.74
CA LYS A 24 -14.53 -21.17 14.03
C LYS A 24 -14.26 -21.27 12.54
N VAL A 25 -14.58 -22.43 11.94
CA VAL A 25 -14.57 -22.63 10.48
C VAL A 25 -15.86 -22.07 9.89
N TYR A 26 -15.73 -21.13 8.95
CA TYR A 26 -16.86 -20.51 8.26
C TYR A 26 -17.17 -21.18 6.93
N ARG A 27 -16.14 -21.66 6.25
CA ARG A 27 -16.27 -22.30 4.95
C ARG A 27 -15.04 -23.18 4.66
N THR A 28 -15.26 -24.29 3.96
CA THR A 28 -14.21 -25.11 3.36
C THR A 28 -14.27 -24.94 1.85
N VAL A 29 -13.12 -24.69 1.21
CA VAL A 29 -12.98 -24.47 -0.23
C VAL A 29 -11.85 -25.35 -0.78
N ALA A 30 -11.81 -25.58 -2.09
CA ALA A 30 -10.62 -26.19 -2.70
C ALA A 30 -9.46 -25.19 -2.63
N ALA A 31 -8.30 -25.60 -2.11
CA ALA A 31 -7.13 -24.71 -2.00
C ALA A 31 -6.68 -24.18 -3.36
N ARG A 32 -6.76 -25.01 -4.43
CA ARG A 32 -6.44 -24.59 -5.81
C ARG A 32 -7.35 -23.49 -6.33
N ASP A 33 -8.67 -23.60 -6.09
CA ASP A 33 -9.62 -22.58 -6.53
C ASP A 33 -9.38 -21.24 -5.85
N LEU A 34 -9.05 -21.26 -4.55
CA LEU A 34 -8.70 -20.05 -3.82
C LEU A 34 -7.40 -19.44 -4.36
N TRP A 35 -6.37 -20.26 -4.60
CA TRP A 35 -5.12 -19.81 -5.19
C TRP A 35 -5.33 -19.24 -6.59
N ASP A 36 -6.08 -19.91 -7.46
CA ASP A 36 -6.38 -19.43 -8.81
C ASP A 36 -7.13 -18.09 -8.79
N ARG A 37 -8.05 -17.91 -7.83
CA ARG A 37 -8.75 -16.63 -7.66
C ARG A 37 -7.79 -15.51 -7.25
N LEU A 38 -6.87 -15.77 -6.31
CA LEU A 38 -5.84 -14.82 -5.90
C LEU A 38 -4.94 -14.45 -7.08
N MET A 39 -4.43 -15.45 -7.77
CA MET A 39 -3.55 -15.26 -8.92
C MET A 39 -4.26 -14.54 -10.08
N ARG A 40 -5.55 -14.79 -10.27
CA ARG A 40 -6.33 -14.09 -11.30
C ARG A 40 -6.48 -12.61 -10.96
N ALA A 41 -6.77 -12.26 -9.72
CA ALA A 41 -6.83 -10.88 -9.28
C ALA A 41 -5.48 -10.16 -9.51
N THR A 42 -4.38 -10.82 -9.15
CA THR A 42 -3.05 -10.25 -9.38
C THR A 42 -2.68 -10.14 -10.86
N TYR A 43 -3.06 -11.13 -11.67
CA TYR A 43 -2.84 -11.12 -13.13
C TYR A 43 -3.57 -9.97 -13.82
N ASP A 44 -4.81 -9.69 -13.40
CA ASP A 44 -5.67 -8.68 -14.01
C ASP A 44 -5.43 -7.27 -13.44
N PHE A 45 -5.06 -7.15 -12.14
CA PHE A 45 -5.02 -5.86 -11.42
C PHE A 45 -3.67 -5.57 -10.72
N ALA A 46 -2.66 -6.43 -10.89
CA ALA A 46 -1.36 -6.36 -10.20
C ALA A 46 -1.44 -6.46 -8.65
N GLU A 47 -2.61 -6.78 -8.10
CA GLU A 47 -2.87 -6.93 -6.65
C GLU A 47 -3.72 -8.18 -6.37
N PRO A 48 -3.50 -8.84 -5.20
CA PRO A 48 -2.52 -8.54 -4.13
C PRO A 48 -1.15 -9.18 -4.39
N GLY A 49 -0.08 -8.56 -3.87
CA GLY A 49 1.21 -9.23 -3.69
C GLY A 49 1.11 -10.34 -2.62
N VAL A 50 2.06 -11.28 -2.62
CA VAL A 50 2.10 -12.42 -1.70
C VAL A 50 3.28 -12.31 -0.76
N ILE A 51 3.05 -12.57 0.54
CA ILE A 51 4.06 -12.68 1.59
C ILE A 51 4.03 -14.11 2.14
N PHE A 52 5.15 -14.80 2.15
CA PHE A 52 5.33 -16.15 2.71
C PHE A 52 5.59 -16.05 4.21
N ILE A 53 4.51 -15.96 4.98
CA ILE A 53 4.55 -15.53 6.38
C ILE A 53 5.32 -16.51 7.28
N ASP A 54 5.22 -17.82 7.04
CA ASP A 54 5.94 -18.80 7.85
C ASP A 54 7.45 -18.66 7.68
N ARG A 55 7.91 -18.38 6.45
CA ARG A 55 9.32 -18.09 6.18
C ARG A 55 9.77 -16.79 6.84
N VAL A 56 8.94 -15.75 6.78
CA VAL A 56 9.22 -14.48 7.45
C VAL A 56 9.44 -14.73 8.94
N ASN A 57 8.53 -15.42 9.62
CA ASN A 57 8.64 -15.71 11.05
C ASN A 57 9.80 -16.66 11.37
N LYS A 58 10.04 -17.70 10.56
CA LYS A 58 11.17 -18.63 10.73
C LYS A 58 12.52 -17.92 10.69
N LEU A 59 12.68 -16.95 9.78
CA LEU A 59 13.93 -16.21 9.57
C LEU A 59 13.98 -14.89 10.37
N ASN A 60 12.97 -14.58 11.17
CA ASN A 60 12.97 -13.38 12.01
C ASN A 60 13.98 -13.55 13.16
N ASN A 61 14.93 -12.61 13.29
CA ASN A 61 15.90 -12.61 14.38
C ASN A 61 15.24 -12.53 15.75
N LEU A 62 14.09 -11.90 15.84
CA LEU A 62 13.35 -11.63 17.08
C LEU A 62 12.19 -12.62 17.33
N ALA A 63 12.16 -13.76 16.62
CA ALA A 63 11.09 -14.76 16.76
C ALA A 63 10.94 -15.31 18.19
N TYR A 64 11.90 -15.07 19.08
CA TYR A 64 11.81 -15.44 20.48
C TYR A 64 10.98 -14.48 21.34
N CYS A 65 10.65 -13.29 20.83
CA CYS A 65 9.89 -12.26 21.58
C CYS A 65 8.80 -11.58 20.76
N GLU A 66 8.59 -11.97 19.49
CA GLU A 66 7.56 -11.44 18.63
C GLU A 66 7.08 -12.44 17.60
N GLU A 67 5.89 -12.21 17.07
CA GLU A 67 5.36 -12.84 15.87
C GLU A 67 4.94 -11.77 14.88
N ILE A 68 5.27 -11.98 13.60
CA ILE A 68 4.98 -11.02 12.53
C ILE A 68 3.66 -11.39 11.86
N HIS A 69 2.73 -10.42 11.79
CA HIS A 69 1.40 -10.58 11.22
C HIS A 69 1.09 -9.61 10.07
N CYS A 70 1.98 -8.67 9.77
CA CYS A 70 1.76 -7.67 8.72
C CYS A 70 3.08 -7.20 8.10
N THR A 71 2.96 -6.35 7.08
CA THR A 71 4.10 -5.63 6.49
C THR A 71 3.72 -4.16 6.27
N ASN A 72 4.73 -3.31 5.97
CA ASN A 72 4.50 -2.00 5.36
C ASN A 72 3.94 -2.17 3.93
N PRO A 73 3.46 -1.09 3.28
CA PRO A 73 2.84 -1.18 1.95
C PRO A 73 3.71 -1.83 0.87
N CYS A 74 5.03 -1.56 0.88
CA CYS A 74 5.95 -2.08 -0.13
C CYS A 74 6.52 -3.48 0.19
N GLY A 75 6.19 -4.05 1.35
CA GLY A 75 6.49 -5.44 1.71
C GLY A 75 7.91 -5.73 2.21
N GLU A 76 8.83 -4.75 2.22
CA GLU A 76 10.21 -4.94 2.69
C GLU A 76 10.34 -4.97 4.20
N GLN A 77 9.33 -4.50 4.94
CA GLN A 77 9.32 -4.48 6.40
C GLN A 77 8.17 -5.30 6.98
N PRO A 78 8.36 -6.62 7.13
CA PRO A 78 7.50 -7.43 7.98
C PRO A 78 7.66 -6.97 9.43
N LEU A 79 6.53 -6.61 10.07
CA LEU A 79 6.53 -5.98 11.39
C LEU A 79 5.53 -6.65 12.34
N PRO A 80 5.85 -6.70 13.64
CA PRO A 80 4.90 -7.04 14.70
C PRO A 80 3.93 -5.86 14.94
N PRO A 81 2.88 -6.04 15.76
CA PRO A 81 2.03 -4.94 16.19
C PRO A 81 2.85 -3.76 16.76
N TYR A 82 2.49 -2.54 16.36
CA TYR A 82 3.19 -1.29 16.69
C TYR A 82 4.64 -1.21 16.20
N GLY A 83 5.08 -2.14 15.38
CA GLY A 83 6.43 -2.15 14.83
C GLY A 83 6.72 -0.90 14.00
N ALA A 84 7.94 -0.40 14.11
CA ALA A 84 8.47 0.68 13.29
C ALA A 84 9.89 0.33 12.85
N CYS A 85 10.26 0.78 11.65
CA CYS A 85 11.61 0.62 11.13
C CYS A 85 12.08 1.90 10.45
N LEU A 86 13.34 2.24 10.68
CA LEU A 86 14.04 3.32 10.01
C LEU A 86 14.85 2.76 8.86
N LEU A 87 14.60 3.27 7.65
CA LEU A 87 15.20 2.76 6.41
C LEU A 87 16.33 3.66 5.93
N GLY A 88 17.37 3.04 5.38
CA GLY A 88 18.46 3.71 4.69
C GLY A 88 18.99 2.85 3.55
N SER A 89 19.62 3.45 2.54
CA SER A 89 20.12 2.72 1.38
C SER A 89 21.49 3.20 0.95
N ILE A 90 22.40 2.26 0.75
CA ILE A 90 23.75 2.52 0.19
C ILE A 90 23.63 2.62 -1.34
N ASN A 91 24.10 3.71 -1.92
CA ASN A 91 24.19 3.86 -3.37
C ASN A 91 25.38 3.06 -3.91
N LEU A 92 25.11 1.86 -4.44
CA LEU A 92 26.15 0.96 -4.97
C LEU A 92 26.86 1.52 -6.20
N ALA A 93 26.15 2.27 -7.05
CA ALA A 93 26.76 2.88 -8.23
C ALA A 93 27.93 3.82 -7.87
N ARG A 94 27.84 4.48 -6.71
CA ARG A 94 28.90 5.35 -6.19
C ARG A 94 30.04 4.59 -5.50
N MET A 95 29.89 3.29 -5.29
CA MET A 95 30.92 2.44 -4.68
C MET A 95 31.82 1.78 -5.72
N VAL A 96 31.48 1.83 -7.03
CA VAL A 96 32.29 1.23 -8.10
C VAL A 96 33.54 2.06 -8.32
N ALA A 97 34.70 1.40 -8.24
CA ALA A 97 36.00 1.92 -8.66
C ALA A 97 36.24 1.58 -10.16
N ASN A 98 36.90 2.47 -10.88
CA ASN A 98 37.25 2.31 -12.29
C ASN A 98 36.08 1.93 -13.22
N PRO A 99 34.96 2.67 -13.21
CA PRO A 99 33.79 2.33 -13.96
C PRO A 99 34.06 2.17 -15.46
N PHE A 100 33.48 1.11 -16.05
CA PHE A 100 33.62 0.70 -17.45
C PHE A 100 35.03 0.22 -17.86
N GLU A 101 35.90 -0.09 -16.92
CA GLU A 101 37.21 -0.67 -17.18
C GLU A 101 37.22 -2.17 -16.85
N ALA A 102 38.18 -2.90 -17.38
CA ALA A 102 38.29 -4.34 -17.13
C ALA A 102 38.50 -4.70 -15.63
N VAL A 103 38.99 -3.73 -14.85
CA VAL A 103 39.20 -3.86 -13.40
C VAL A 103 38.08 -3.21 -12.56
N ALA A 104 36.96 -2.86 -13.18
CA ALA A 104 35.84 -2.24 -12.50
C ALA A 104 35.28 -3.19 -11.42
N GLN A 105 35.13 -2.71 -10.20
CA GLN A 105 34.62 -3.47 -9.06
C GLN A 105 34.15 -2.54 -7.95
N ILE A 106 33.33 -3.06 -7.04
CA ILE A 106 33.00 -2.34 -5.80
C ILE A 106 34.26 -2.19 -4.92
N ASP A 107 34.52 -0.98 -4.48
CA ASP A 107 35.53 -0.69 -3.43
C ASP A 107 34.99 -1.20 -2.09
N ARG A 108 35.45 -2.38 -1.69
CA ARG A 108 34.98 -3.05 -0.48
C ARG A 108 35.26 -2.23 0.79
N GLY A 109 36.44 -1.64 0.92
CA GLY A 109 36.82 -0.85 2.10
C GLY A 109 35.91 0.38 2.27
N ARG A 110 35.67 1.09 1.16
CA ARG A 110 34.75 2.23 1.12
C ARG A 110 33.30 1.81 1.41
N LEU A 111 32.86 0.67 0.89
CA LEU A 111 31.53 0.14 1.15
C LEU A 111 31.35 -0.14 2.64
N GLU A 112 32.27 -0.86 3.29
CA GLU A 112 32.23 -1.20 4.71
C GLU A 112 32.22 0.06 5.60
N GLU A 113 33.02 1.08 5.26
CA GLU A 113 33.02 2.38 5.97
C GLU A 113 31.64 3.07 5.90
N ARG A 114 31.02 3.10 4.71
CA ARG A 114 29.69 3.70 4.51
C ARG A 114 28.60 2.93 5.25
N VAL A 115 28.66 1.61 5.24
CA VAL A 115 27.75 0.75 6.00
C VAL A 115 27.85 1.05 7.50
N ARG A 116 29.06 1.14 8.07
CA ARG A 116 29.28 1.46 9.48
C ARG A 116 28.67 2.81 9.86
N THR A 117 28.87 3.81 9.01
CA THR A 117 28.29 5.15 9.19
C THR A 117 26.77 5.11 9.12
N ALA A 118 26.19 4.40 8.14
CA ALA A 118 24.75 4.30 7.96
C ALA A 118 24.05 3.59 9.13
N VAL A 119 24.61 2.50 9.65
CA VAL A 119 24.09 1.81 10.83
C VAL A 119 24.06 2.74 12.04
N ARG A 120 25.12 3.51 12.29
CA ARG A 120 25.15 4.50 13.38
C ARG A 120 24.10 5.59 13.20
N MET A 121 23.93 6.11 11.98
CA MET A 121 22.90 7.11 11.67
C MET A 121 21.49 6.58 11.95
N LEU A 122 21.17 5.38 11.49
CA LEU A 122 19.87 4.75 11.69
C LEU A 122 19.62 4.43 13.17
N ASP A 123 20.63 3.93 13.90
CA ASP A 123 20.51 3.72 15.35
C ASP A 123 20.23 5.03 16.12
N ASN A 124 20.96 6.10 15.80
CA ASN A 124 20.74 7.41 16.41
C ASN A 124 19.35 7.97 16.09
N ALA A 125 18.84 7.73 14.86
CA ALA A 125 17.54 8.21 14.46
C ALA A 125 16.40 7.56 15.27
N ILE A 126 16.56 6.33 15.81
CA ILE A 126 15.59 5.74 16.75
C ILE A 126 15.43 6.60 18.01
N ASP A 127 16.52 7.15 18.51
CA ASP A 127 16.52 7.91 19.76
C ASP A 127 15.88 9.29 19.60
N VAL A 128 16.07 9.94 18.44
CA VAL A 128 15.54 11.29 18.17
C VAL A 128 14.17 11.29 17.50
N SER A 129 13.68 10.13 17.06
CA SER A 129 12.37 10.01 16.41
C SER A 129 11.23 10.31 17.39
N ASN A 130 10.26 11.09 16.92
CA ASN A 130 9.04 11.38 17.66
C ASN A 130 7.93 10.41 17.25
N TYR A 131 7.73 9.37 18.05
CA TYR A 131 6.71 8.35 17.82
C TYR A 131 5.34 8.86 18.28
N PRO A 132 4.29 8.80 17.42
CA PRO A 132 2.97 9.33 17.77
C PRO A 132 2.28 8.53 18.88
N LEU A 133 2.56 7.22 18.98
CA LEU A 133 1.96 6.35 20.00
C LEU A 133 3.02 5.87 21.01
N PRO A 134 2.69 5.83 22.33
CA PRO A 134 3.58 5.28 23.35
C PRO A 134 4.01 3.84 23.08
N GLN A 135 3.10 3.01 22.54
CA GLN A 135 3.38 1.62 22.17
C GLN A 135 4.43 1.50 21.06
N GLN A 136 4.36 2.38 20.04
CA GLN A 136 5.37 2.42 18.97
C GLN A 136 6.74 2.84 19.50
N ARG A 137 6.78 3.82 20.43
CA ARG A 137 8.02 4.23 21.08
C ARG A 137 8.62 3.10 21.90
N ALA A 138 7.80 2.39 22.68
CA ALA A 138 8.24 1.26 23.48
C ALA A 138 8.80 0.14 22.61
N GLU A 139 8.09 -0.24 21.55
CA GLU A 139 8.47 -1.27 20.58
C GLU A 139 9.78 -0.91 19.86
N ALA A 140 9.88 0.31 19.32
CA ALA A 140 11.06 0.77 18.60
C ALA A 140 12.32 0.79 19.48
N ARG A 141 12.21 1.25 20.74
CA ARG A 141 13.33 1.32 21.68
C ARG A 141 13.71 -0.04 22.25
N ALA A 142 12.74 -0.94 22.45
CA ALA A 142 12.99 -2.28 23.01
C ALA A 142 13.77 -3.17 22.05
N LYS A 143 13.54 -3.06 20.76
CA LYS A 143 14.12 -3.95 19.70
C LYS A 143 15.11 -3.25 18.79
N ARG A 144 15.08 -1.93 18.72
CA ARG A 144 15.98 -1.07 17.92
C ARG A 144 16.15 -1.56 16.49
N ARG A 145 15.01 -1.87 15.82
CA ARG A 145 14.95 -2.35 14.45
C ARG A 145 15.34 -1.24 13.48
N ILE A 146 16.29 -1.52 12.59
CA ILE A 146 16.67 -0.68 11.45
C ILE A 146 16.61 -1.50 10.16
N GLY A 147 16.59 -0.85 9.01
CA GLY A 147 16.53 -1.47 7.69
C GLY A 147 17.50 -0.83 6.73
N LEU A 148 18.76 -1.25 6.76
CA LEU A 148 19.76 -0.83 5.80
C LEU A 148 19.69 -1.69 4.54
N GLY A 149 19.50 -1.06 3.39
CA GLY A 149 19.47 -1.69 2.07
C GLY A 149 20.40 -1.01 1.08
N VAL A 150 20.07 -1.17 -0.19
CA VAL A 150 20.85 -0.65 -1.32
C VAL A 150 19.96 0.08 -2.32
N THR A 151 20.58 0.94 -3.13
CA THR A 151 20.03 1.53 -4.36
C THR A 151 21.12 1.54 -5.43
N GLY A 152 20.76 1.65 -6.71
CA GLY A 152 21.73 1.69 -7.80
C GLY A 152 22.42 0.35 -8.06
N LEU A 153 21.75 -0.80 -7.76
CA LEU A 153 22.33 -2.13 -8.04
C LEU A 153 22.54 -2.34 -9.53
N ALA A 154 21.54 -2.02 -10.37
CA ALA A 154 21.65 -2.22 -11.81
C ALA A 154 22.73 -1.31 -12.40
N ASP A 155 22.79 -0.04 -11.99
CA ASP A 155 23.89 0.85 -12.39
C ASP A 155 25.26 0.29 -12.00
N ALA A 156 25.42 -0.21 -10.77
CA ALA A 156 26.69 -0.77 -10.33
C ALA A 156 27.12 -1.95 -11.21
N LEU A 157 26.17 -2.81 -11.60
CA LEU A 157 26.44 -3.91 -12.54
C LEU A 157 26.84 -3.39 -13.91
N ILE A 158 26.13 -2.40 -14.46
CA ILE A 158 26.47 -1.77 -15.74
C ILE A 158 27.88 -1.15 -15.68
N LEU A 159 28.22 -0.44 -14.61
CA LEU A 159 29.54 0.15 -14.42
C LEU A 159 30.64 -0.90 -14.34
N CYS A 160 30.32 -2.12 -13.87
CA CYS A 160 31.23 -3.27 -13.87
C CYS A 160 31.20 -4.06 -15.19
N GLY A 161 30.41 -3.65 -16.19
CA GLY A 161 30.26 -4.35 -17.48
C GLY A 161 29.46 -5.65 -17.41
N VAL A 162 28.64 -5.86 -16.38
CA VAL A 162 27.90 -7.09 -16.12
C VAL A 162 26.42 -6.89 -16.39
N ARG A 163 25.83 -7.78 -17.21
CA ARG A 163 24.39 -7.76 -17.52
C ARG A 163 23.56 -8.19 -16.31
N TYR A 164 22.60 -7.38 -15.93
CA TYR A 164 21.60 -7.74 -14.90
C TYR A 164 20.92 -9.07 -15.26
N GLY A 165 20.69 -9.94 -14.25
CA GLY A 165 20.07 -11.25 -14.44
C GLY A 165 21.03 -12.35 -14.92
N SER A 166 22.26 -12.04 -15.33
CA SER A 166 23.26 -13.07 -15.63
C SER A 166 23.72 -13.79 -14.37
N ALA A 167 24.26 -15.01 -14.53
CA ALA A 167 24.83 -15.77 -13.40
C ALA A 167 25.92 -14.98 -12.66
N GLU A 168 26.71 -14.18 -13.39
CA GLU A 168 27.73 -13.30 -12.82
C GLU A 168 27.10 -12.17 -12.00
N ALA A 169 26.01 -11.54 -12.49
CA ALA A 169 25.29 -10.52 -11.75
C ALA A 169 24.69 -11.07 -10.45
N VAL A 170 24.08 -12.27 -10.50
CA VAL A 170 23.54 -12.96 -9.33
C VAL A 170 24.62 -13.21 -8.28
N ARG A 171 25.80 -13.67 -8.70
CA ARG A 171 26.96 -13.92 -7.82
C ARG A 171 27.45 -12.62 -7.19
N LEU A 172 27.72 -11.58 -7.98
CA LEU A 172 28.21 -10.29 -7.50
C LEU A 172 27.24 -9.60 -6.55
N ALA A 173 25.95 -9.58 -6.89
CA ALA A 173 24.91 -9.00 -6.04
C ALA A 173 24.86 -9.70 -4.67
N GLY A 174 24.94 -11.04 -4.65
CA GLY A 174 25.03 -11.82 -3.41
C GLY A 174 26.29 -11.47 -2.60
N GLU A 175 27.46 -11.38 -3.21
CA GLU A 175 28.73 -11.04 -2.55
C GLU A 175 28.70 -9.61 -1.98
N TRP A 176 28.18 -8.65 -2.72
CA TRP A 176 28.04 -7.27 -2.25
C TRP A 176 27.09 -7.18 -1.05
N MET A 177 25.97 -7.89 -1.10
CA MET A 177 25.02 -7.88 0.02
C MET A 177 25.57 -8.65 1.23
N ALA A 178 26.33 -9.74 1.04
CA ALA A 178 27.04 -10.44 2.12
C ALA A 178 28.06 -9.50 2.82
N THR A 179 28.80 -8.71 2.05
CA THR A 179 29.73 -7.69 2.59
C THR A 179 28.96 -6.66 3.44
N ILE A 180 27.82 -6.15 2.91
CA ILE A 180 26.98 -5.20 3.64
C ILE A 180 26.43 -5.81 4.91
N GLN A 181 25.92 -7.04 4.86
CA GLN A 181 25.40 -7.76 6.03
C GLN A 181 26.48 -7.88 7.11
N ASN A 182 27.64 -8.43 6.80
CA ASN A 182 28.71 -8.63 7.77
C ASN A 182 29.19 -7.29 8.37
N ALA A 183 29.41 -6.26 7.54
CA ALA A 183 29.80 -4.94 8.00
C ALA A 183 28.74 -4.28 8.89
N ALA A 184 27.47 -4.46 8.59
CA ALA A 184 26.36 -3.90 9.34
C ALA A 184 26.21 -4.57 10.73
N TYR A 185 26.35 -5.90 10.78
CA TYR A 185 26.34 -6.63 12.05
C TYR A 185 27.57 -6.30 12.91
N ALA A 186 28.77 -6.20 12.32
CA ALA A 186 29.96 -5.74 13.02
C ALA A 186 29.80 -4.32 13.58
N ALA A 187 29.18 -3.41 12.80
CA ALA A 187 28.88 -2.06 13.26
C ALA A 187 27.88 -2.04 14.42
N SER A 188 26.83 -2.87 14.35
CA SER A 188 25.84 -2.99 15.45
C SER A 188 26.47 -3.59 16.71
N ALA A 189 27.36 -4.57 16.60
CA ALA A 189 28.11 -5.08 17.74
C ALA A 189 29.06 -4.03 18.34
N GLY A 190 29.74 -3.24 17.50
CA GLY A 190 30.53 -2.09 17.95
C GLY A 190 29.70 -1.04 18.71
N LEU A 191 28.50 -0.73 18.21
CA LEU A 191 27.55 0.15 18.90
C LEU A 191 27.05 -0.45 20.21
N ALA A 192 26.88 -1.77 20.30
CA ALA A 192 26.53 -2.45 21.53
C ALA A 192 27.65 -2.32 22.58
N ALA A 193 28.91 -2.40 22.19
CA ALA A 193 30.05 -2.13 23.06
C ALA A 193 30.06 -0.69 23.61
N GLU A 194 29.66 0.31 22.79
CA GLU A 194 29.62 1.73 23.16
C GLU A 194 28.39 2.10 23.99
N LYS A 195 27.21 1.57 23.66
CA LYS A 195 25.91 2.05 24.15
C LYS A 195 25.07 0.98 24.83
N GLY A 196 25.56 -0.25 24.92
CA GLY A 196 24.83 -1.42 25.38
C GLY A 196 24.00 -2.08 24.29
N ALA A 197 23.70 -3.36 24.47
CA ALA A 197 22.83 -4.12 23.58
C ALA A 197 21.38 -3.58 23.64
N PHE A 198 20.55 -3.94 22.63
CA PHE A 198 19.13 -3.57 22.68
C PHE A 198 18.42 -4.25 23.86
N PRO A 199 17.39 -3.61 24.48
CA PRO A 199 16.80 -4.07 25.74
C PRO A 199 16.29 -5.51 25.76
N LEU A 200 15.74 -6.01 24.63
CA LEU A 200 15.25 -7.39 24.53
C LEU A 200 16.29 -8.39 23.96
N TYR A 201 17.57 -8.02 23.98
CA TYR A 201 18.65 -8.90 23.50
C TYR A 201 18.78 -10.14 24.39
N ASP A 202 18.68 -11.30 23.79
CA ASP A 202 18.94 -12.61 24.42
C ASP A 202 20.09 -13.29 23.67
N ALA A 203 21.26 -13.38 24.30
CA ALA A 203 22.48 -13.86 23.66
C ALA A 203 22.35 -15.33 23.18
N GLY A 204 21.72 -16.20 23.96
CA GLY A 204 21.54 -17.60 23.60
C GLY A 204 20.60 -17.76 22.40
N ARG A 205 19.42 -17.17 22.49
CA ARG A 205 18.41 -17.25 21.42
C ARG A 205 18.83 -16.54 20.14
N MET A 206 19.56 -15.42 20.25
CA MET A 206 20.08 -14.69 19.09
C MET A 206 21.16 -15.49 18.36
N ALA A 207 22.08 -16.15 19.08
CA ALA A 207 23.16 -16.93 18.49
C ALA A 207 22.67 -18.10 17.61
N GLU A 208 21.47 -18.61 17.87
CA GLU A 208 20.84 -19.70 17.11
C GLU A 208 20.10 -19.23 15.85
N ARG A 209 19.93 -17.92 15.67
CA ARG A 209 19.15 -17.40 14.53
C ARG A 209 19.89 -17.65 13.21
N PRO A 210 19.17 -18.09 12.16
CA PRO A 210 19.78 -18.41 10.86
C PRO A 210 20.64 -17.28 10.28
N ASN A 211 20.19 -16.04 10.40
CA ASN A 211 20.92 -14.89 9.89
C ASN A 211 22.23 -14.65 10.66
N ILE A 212 22.28 -14.97 11.95
CA ILE A 212 23.50 -14.85 12.77
C ILE A 212 24.46 -16.00 12.47
N VAL A 213 23.95 -17.23 12.37
CA VAL A 213 24.76 -18.41 12.05
C VAL A 213 25.47 -18.27 10.70
N ALA A 214 24.84 -17.60 9.74
CA ALA A 214 25.36 -17.38 8.39
C ALA A 214 26.49 -16.31 8.30
N LEU A 215 26.71 -15.52 9.36
CA LEU A 215 27.74 -14.47 9.37
C LEU A 215 29.17 -15.05 9.42
N GLU A 216 30.14 -14.24 9.02
CA GLU A 216 31.56 -14.56 9.17
C GLU A 216 31.94 -14.82 10.63
N ALA A 217 32.88 -15.74 10.86
CA ALA A 217 33.27 -16.13 12.22
C ALA A 217 33.74 -14.95 13.08
N SER A 218 34.47 -14.02 12.49
CA SER A 218 34.93 -12.78 13.14
C SER A 218 33.76 -11.91 13.63
N VAL A 219 32.71 -11.78 12.82
CA VAL A 219 31.51 -10.99 13.17
C VAL A 219 30.70 -11.71 14.28
N ARG A 220 30.56 -13.03 14.19
CA ARG A 220 29.90 -13.82 15.25
C ARG A 220 30.64 -13.69 16.59
N GLU A 221 31.96 -13.63 16.56
CA GLU A 221 32.75 -13.43 17.78
C GLU A 221 32.53 -12.02 18.38
N LEU A 222 32.47 -10.96 17.56
CA LEU A 222 32.10 -9.62 18.03
C LEU A 222 30.73 -9.61 18.69
N ILE A 223 29.75 -10.30 18.09
CA ILE A 223 28.39 -10.42 18.65
C ILE A 223 28.41 -11.18 19.97
N ARG A 224 29.19 -12.27 20.07
CA ARG A 224 29.32 -13.05 21.30
C ARG A 224 29.88 -12.23 22.47
N VAL A 225 30.84 -11.34 22.17
CA VAL A 225 31.52 -10.52 23.19
C VAL A 225 30.67 -9.31 23.59
N HIS A 226 30.05 -8.63 22.63
CA HIS A 226 29.43 -7.31 22.86
C HIS A 226 27.90 -7.33 22.78
N GLY A 227 27.29 -8.40 22.24
CA GLY A 227 25.89 -8.40 21.87
C GLY A 227 25.61 -7.61 20.60
N LEU A 228 24.34 -7.24 20.38
CA LEU A 228 23.88 -6.42 19.25
C LEU A 228 23.13 -5.20 19.73
N ARG A 229 23.36 -4.05 19.12
CA ARG A 229 22.61 -2.81 19.35
C ARG A 229 21.24 -2.81 18.71
N ASN A 230 21.06 -3.57 17.60
CA ASN A 230 19.87 -3.59 16.75
C ASN A 230 19.38 -5.03 16.56
N GLY A 231 18.08 -5.29 16.74
CA GLY A 231 17.50 -6.63 16.63
C GLY A 231 17.35 -7.13 15.20
N CYS A 232 17.05 -6.25 14.24
CA CYS A 232 17.12 -6.47 12.80
C CYS A 232 17.85 -5.28 12.17
N ILE A 233 18.63 -5.52 11.11
CA ILE A 233 19.56 -4.52 10.59
C ILE A 233 19.37 -4.27 9.09
N THR A 234 19.06 -5.31 8.28
CA THR A 234 19.01 -5.19 6.83
C THR A 234 17.59 -5.33 6.27
N SER A 235 17.28 -4.49 5.26
CA SER A 235 16.02 -4.48 4.50
C SER A 235 16.23 -3.72 3.21
N ILE A 236 15.64 -4.15 2.11
CA ILE A 236 15.78 -3.44 0.83
C ILE A 236 14.46 -2.78 0.46
N ALA A 237 14.45 -1.45 0.61
CA ALA A 237 13.34 -0.57 0.26
C ALA A 237 13.30 -0.29 -1.25
N PRO A 238 12.15 0.16 -1.80
CA PRO A 238 12.02 0.52 -3.22
C PRO A 238 12.93 1.66 -3.65
N THR A 239 13.21 2.62 -2.78
CA THR A 239 14.06 3.81 -2.99
C THR A 239 13.64 4.73 -4.14
N GLY A 240 12.39 4.66 -4.63
CA GLY A 240 11.93 5.37 -5.83
C GLY A 240 12.24 6.88 -5.83
N THR A 241 11.98 7.58 -4.72
CA THR A 241 12.24 9.02 -4.60
C THR A 241 13.71 9.33 -4.32
N ILE A 242 14.35 8.57 -3.42
CA ILE A 242 15.75 8.86 -3.05
C ILE A 242 16.74 8.49 -4.14
N SER A 243 16.43 7.55 -5.04
CA SER A 243 17.26 7.22 -6.20
C SER A 243 17.36 8.40 -7.17
N LEU A 244 16.27 9.14 -7.34
CA LEU A 244 16.25 10.37 -8.15
C LEU A 244 17.18 11.45 -7.54
N LEU A 245 17.05 11.70 -6.23
CA LEU A 245 17.92 12.62 -5.50
C LEU A 245 19.40 12.19 -5.58
N ALA A 246 19.66 10.88 -5.63
CA ALA A 246 21.00 10.31 -5.73
C ALA A 246 21.63 10.41 -7.14
N GLY A 247 20.97 11.09 -8.08
CA GLY A 247 21.41 11.29 -9.45
C GLY A 247 20.75 10.35 -10.45
N ASN A 248 19.51 9.95 -10.17
CA ASN A 248 18.70 9.05 -10.99
C ASN A 248 19.35 7.67 -11.20
N VAL A 249 19.85 7.09 -10.11
CA VAL A 249 20.30 5.69 -10.10
C VAL A 249 19.09 4.74 -10.09
N SER A 250 19.29 3.49 -10.48
CA SER A 250 18.27 2.45 -10.41
C SER A 250 17.72 2.28 -8.97
N SER A 251 16.42 2.08 -8.85
CA SER A 251 15.73 2.01 -7.57
C SER A 251 15.94 0.66 -6.88
N GLY A 252 16.46 0.67 -5.65
CA GLY A 252 16.67 -0.53 -4.87
C GLY A 252 17.54 -1.56 -5.61
N ILE A 253 16.92 -2.71 -5.85
CA ILE A 253 17.50 -3.79 -6.67
C ILE A 253 16.77 -3.97 -8.01
N GLU A 254 15.98 -2.98 -8.42
CA GLU A 254 15.31 -3.04 -9.72
C GLU A 254 16.32 -2.90 -10.86
N PRO A 255 16.10 -3.56 -12.00
CA PRO A 255 16.82 -3.22 -13.23
C PRO A 255 16.45 -1.83 -13.70
N VAL A 256 17.25 -1.23 -14.58
CA VAL A 256 16.90 0.05 -15.20
C VAL A 256 15.63 -0.11 -16.03
N PHE A 257 14.66 0.75 -15.81
CA PHE A 257 13.39 0.72 -16.56
C PHE A 257 13.62 1.11 -18.03
N ASP A 258 14.17 2.31 -18.23
CA ASP A 258 14.63 2.82 -19.51
C ASP A 258 15.80 3.79 -19.28
N PHE A 259 16.76 3.82 -20.20
CA PHE A 259 17.97 4.65 -20.07
C PHE A 259 17.70 6.13 -20.30
N VAL A 260 16.67 6.45 -21.08
CA VAL A 260 16.19 7.82 -21.31
C VAL A 260 14.66 7.78 -21.32
N HIS A 261 14.02 8.47 -20.39
CA HIS A 261 12.57 8.54 -20.33
C HIS A 261 12.10 9.97 -20.09
N ARG A 262 10.87 10.27 -20.50
CA ARG A 262 10.21 11.52 -20.16
C ARG A 262 9.49 11.38 -18.84
N ARG A 263 9.66 12.37 -18.00
CA ARG A 263 8.98 12.46 -16.72
C ARG A 263 8.21 13.77 -16.65
N ARG A 264 6.93 13.66 -16.32
CA ARG A 264 6.09 14.83 -16.07
C ARG A 264 6.35 15.34 -14.66
N VAL A 265 6.92 16.53 -14.57
CA VAL A 265 7.28 17.19 -13.30
C VAL A 265 6.36 18.37 -13.08
N LEU A 266 5.87 18.52 -11.85
CA LEU A 266 5.09 19.69 -11.45
C LEU A 266 6.06 20.85 -11.16
N THR A 267 5.93 21.96 -11.91
CA THR A 267 6.71 23.18 -11.68
C THR A 267 6.24 23.92 -10.44
N ARG A 268 7.02 24.91 -9.98
CA ARG A 268 6.64 25.76 -8.83
C ARG A 268 5.35 26.54 -9.05
N ASP A 269 5.04 26.84 -10.31
CA ASP A 269 3.85 27.61 -10.71
C ASP A 269 2.61 26.73 -10.90
N GLY A 270 2.74 25.40 -10.64
CA GLY A 270 1.63 24.45 -10.73
C GLY A 270 1.37 23.93 -12.15
N GLU A 271 2.19 24.28 -13.12
CA GLU A 271 2.17 23.71 -14.46
C GLU A 271 2.93 22.38 -14.51
N THR A 272 2.68 21.57 -15.52
CA THR A 272 3.41 20.31 -15.73
C THR A 272 4.33 20.44 -16.93
N GLU A 273 5.62 20.19 -16.72
CA GLU A 273 6.61 20.13 -17.79
C GLU A 273 7.11 18.69 -17.95
N ASP A 274 7.36 18.29 -19.19
CA ASP A 274 7.98 17.00 -19.51
C ASP A 274 9.51 17.18 -19.52
N GLU A 275 10.16 16.70 -18.47
CA GLU A 275 11.61 16.66 -18.38
C GLU A 275 12.14 15.32 -18.92
N THR A 276 13.20 15.40 -19.71
CA THR A 276 13.97 14.21 -20.13
C THR A 276 14.94 13.83 -19.03
N VAL A 277 14.72 12.65 -18.46
CA VAL A 277 15.54 12.11 -17.39
C VAL A 277 16.40 10.97 -17.94
N GLU A 278 17.71 11.05 -17.73
CA GLU A 278 18.67 10.05 -18.17
C GLU A 278 19.16 9.22 -16.96
N ASP A 279 19.26 7.91 -17.14
CA ASP A 279 19.82 6.98 -16.17
C ASP A 279 21.28 7.32 -15.82
N PHE A 280 21.67 7.11 -14.56
CA PHE A 280 22.98 7.48 -14.04
C PHE A 280 24.14 6.81 -14.79
N ALA A 281 24.08 5.47 -14.96
CA ALA A 281 25.14 4.74 -15.63
C ALA A 281 25.22 5.09 -17.13
N HIS A 282 24.07 5.30 -17.76
CA HIS A 282 23.99 5.71 -19.16
C HIS A 282 24.56 7.11 -19.38
N ALA A 283 24.20 8.09 -18.55
CA ALA A 283 24.76 9.44 -18.60
C ALA A 283 26.28 9.44 -18.39
N LEU A 284 26.77 8.61 -17.46
CA LEU A 284 28.22 8.48 -17.22
C LEU A 284 28.94 7.81 -18.39
N TYR A 285 28.32 6.79 -19.01
CA TYR A 285 28.85 6.12 -20.20
C TYR A 285 29.00 7.08 -21.38
N ARG A 286 27.96 7.84 -21.69
CA ARG A 286 27.94 8.83 -22.76
C ARG A 286 28.97 9.94 -22.52
N ARG A 287 29.18 10.34 -21.27
CA ARG A 287 30.20 11.34 -20.90
C ARG A 287 31.62 10.80 -21.12
N LYS A 288 31.87 9.51 -20.81
CA LYS A 288 33.19 8.90 -20.94
C LYS A 288 33.54 8.55 -22.39
N PHE A 289 32.59 8.07 -23.18
CA PHE A 289 32.85 7.51 -24.51
C PHE A 289 32.25 8.32 -25.68
N GLY A 290 31.48 9.36 -25.39
CA GLY A 290 30.80 10.18 -26.38
C GLY A 290 29.38 9.65 -26.74
N PRO A 291 28.50 10.52 -27.29
CA PRO A 291 27.11 10.19 -27.54
C PRO A 291 26.86 9.17 -28.68
N GLY A 292 27.88 8.97 -29.55
CA GLY A 292 27.79 8.03 -30.68
C GLY A 292 28.28 6.62 -30.38
N ARG A 293 28.72 6.35 -29.16
CA ARG A 293 29.20 5.02 -28.76
C ARG A 293 28.01 4.14 -28.36
N GLU A 294 27.82 3.03 -29.07
CA GLU A 294 26.79 2.05 -28.73
C GLU A 294 26.98 1.48 -27.32
N PRO A 295 25.89 1.36 -26.53
CA PRO A 295 25.94 0.72 -25.21
C PRO A 295 26.39 -0.73 -25.30
N THR A 296 27.09 -1.20 -24.27
CA THR A 296 27.50 -2.60 -24.15
C THR A 296 26.31 -3.50 -23.81
N PRO A 297 26.41 -4.84 -23.95
CA PRO A 297 25.35 -5.78 -23.51
C PRO A 297 25.00 -5.73 -22.02
N ALA A 298 25.78 -5.02 -21.20
CA ALA A 298 25.44 -4.76 -19.80
C ALA A 298 24.23 -3.82 -19.64
N PHE A 299 23.95 -2.99 -20.65
CA PHE A 299 22.81 -2.08 -20.66
C PHE A 299 21.56 -2.84 -21.08
N VAL A 300 20.89 -3.46 -20.10
CA VAL A 300 19.63 -4.20 -20.29
C VAL A 300 18.49 -3.47 -19.58
N ARG A 301 17.34 -3.37 -20.26
CA ARG A 301 16.12 -2.78 -19.68
C ARG A 301 15.30 -3.82 -18.94
N SER A 302 14.47 -3.36 -18.03
CA SER A 302 13.56 -4.18 -17.24
C SER A 302 12.65 -5.10 -18.10
N GLY A 303 12.14 -4.57 -19.22
CA GLY A 303 11.29 -5.33 -20.15
C GLY A 303 12.00 -6.40 -21.00
N GLU A 304 13.34 -6.41 -20.99
CA GLU A 304 14.17 -7.38 -21.71
C GLU A 304 14.58 -8.58 -20.83
N LEU A 305 14.14 -8.58 -19.57
CA LEU A 305 14.44 -9.62 -18.58
C LEU A 305 13.26 -10.60 -18.45
N THR A 306 13.58 -11.86 -18.24
CA THR A 306 12.60 -12.87 -17.88
C THR A 306 12.19 -12.79 -16.41
N PRO A 307 10.98 -13.22 -16.02
CA PRO A 307 10.59 -13.31 -14.61
C PRO A 307 11.59 -14.10 -13.76
N ARG A 308 12.20 -15.14 -14.32
CA ARG A 308 13.20 -15.97 -13.66
C ARG A 308 14.45 -15.18 -13.29
N GLU A 309 14.99 -14.36 -14.19
CA GLU A 309 16.15 -13.50 -13.92
C GLU A 309 15.87 -12.52 -12.77
N HIS A 310 14.66 -11.95 -12.70
CA HIS A 310 14.24 -11.12 -11.57
C HIS A 310 14.23 -11.87 -10.24
N LEU A 311 13.67 -13.10 -10.23
CA LEU A 311 13.57 -13.94 -9.03
C LEU A 311 14.94 -14.36 -8.51
N GLU A 312 15.86 -14.78 -9.40
CA GLU A 312 17.21 -15.21 -9.03
C GLU A 312 18.03 -14.07 -8.42
N MET A 313 17.93 -12.86 -8.98
CA MET A 313 18.54 -11.68 -8.40
C MET A 313 18.00 -11.39 -7.00
N GLN A 314 16.68 -11.41 -6.80
CA GLN A 314 16.07 -11.20 -5.49
C GLN A 314 16.48 -12.30 -4.50
N ALA A 315 16.53 -13.56 -4.94
CA ALA A 315 16.91 -14.68 -4.10
C ALA A 315 18.36 -14.61 -3.61
N ALA A 316 19.27 -14.17 -4.47
CA ALA A 316 20.68 -13.99 -4.09
C ALA A 316 20.83 -12.98 -2.94
N LEU A 317 20.12 -11.87 -3.02
CA LEU A 317 20.17 -10.81 -1.99
C LEU A 317 19.38 -11.19 -0.73
N GLN A 318 18.23 -11.91 -0.86
CA GLN A 318 17.37 -12.26 0.28
C GLN A 318 18.10 -13.12 1.33
N ARG A 319 19.11 -13.89 0.94
CA ARG A 319 19.94 -14.68 1.86
C ARG A 319 20.70 -13.82 2.89
N HIS A 320 20.88 -12.53 2.58
CA HIS A 320 21.65 -11.57 3.36
C HIS A 320 20.78 -10.42 3.91
N VAL A 321 19.46 -10.61 3.92
CA VAL A 321 18.49 -9.59 4.36
C VAL A 321 17.62 -10.14 5.49
N ASP A 322 17.70 -9.49 6.66
CA ASP A 322 16.97 -9.88 7.87
C ASP A 322 15.46 -9.74 7.72
N SER A 323 15.04 -8.57 7.20
CA SER A 323 13.62 -8.27 6.94
C SER A 323 13.21 -8.84 5.57
N ALA A 324 12.72 -8.04 4.66
CA ALA A 324 12.36 -8.50 3.33
C ALA A 324 12.88 -7.53 2.26
N ILE A 325 12.52 -7.79 1.02
CA ILE A 325 12.95 -7.02 -0.15
C ILE A 325 11.71 -6.56 -0.91
N SER A 326 11.61 -5.25 -1.17
CA SER A 326 10.65 -4.72 -2.12
C SER A 326 11.24 -4.85 -3.53
N LYS A 327 10.62 -5.68 -4.34
CA LYS A 327 10.97 -5.88 -5.75
C LYS A 327 9.77 -6.29 -6.57
N THR A 328 9.66 -5.68 -7.75
CA THR A 328 8.66 -6.04 -8.75
C THR A 328 9.23 -7.04 -9.74
N ILE A 329 8.53 -8.14 -9.95
CA ILE A 329 8.81 -9.08 -11.03
C ILE A 329 8.02 -8.62 -12.24
N ASN A 330 8.71 -8.03 -13.23
CA ASN A 330 8.09 -7.59 -14.46
C ASN A 330 7.78 -8.80 -15.34
N CYS A 331 6.52 -8.93 -15.75
CA CYS A 331 6.04 -10.01 -16.59
C CYS A 331 5.65 -9.45 -17.96
N PRO A 332 5.97 -10.12 -19.07
CA PRO A 332 5.47 -9.75 -20.39
C PRO A 332 3.94 -9.68 -20.45
N ALA A 333 3.39 -8.75 -21.24
CA ALA A 333 1.94 -8.58 -21.39
C ALA A 333 1.24 -9.85 -21.86
N GLU A 334 1.90 -10.61 -22.74
CA GLU A 334 1.44 -11.86 -23.35
C GLU A 334 1.69 -13.11 -22.48
N LEU A 335 2.28 -12.98 -21.28
CA LEU A 335 2.56 -14.13 -20.41
C LEU A 335 1.25 -14.87 -20.08
N PRO A 336 1.13 -16.18 -20.42
CA PRO A 336 -0.06 -16.96 -20.11
C PRO A 336 -0.30 -17.07 -18.60
N PHE A 337 -1.57 -17.15 -18.20
CA PHE A 337 -1.96 -17.21 -16.78
C PHE A 337 -1.30 -18.35 -16.00
N GLU A 338 -1.17 -19.54 -16.60
CA GLU A 338 -0.52 -20.67 -15.92
C GLU A 338 0.97 -20.42 -15.67
N ALA A 339 1.67 -19.80 -16.64
CA ALA A 339 3.06 -19.40 -16.45
C ALA A 339 3.20 -18.28 -15.41
N PHE A 340 2.24 -17.36 -15.36
CA PHE A 340 2.20 -16.32 -14.32
C PHE A 340 2.05 -16.91 -12.92
N LYS A 341 1.17 -17.90 -12.73
CA LYS A 341 1.02 -18.59 -11.42
C LYS A 341 2.32 -19.25 -10.96
N SER A 342 3.06 -19.80 -11.92
CA SER A 342 4.34 -20.49 -11.64
C SER A 342 5.38 -19.54 -11.06
N VAL A 343 5.36 -18.24 -11.40
CA VAL A 343 6.28 -17.23 -10.85
C VAL A 343 6.21 -17.17 -9.31
N TYR A 344 5.01 -17.25 -8.74
CA TYR A 344 4.81 -17.19 -7.28
C TYR A 344 5.26 -18.47 -6.58
N LEU A 345 5.02 -19.63 -7.19
CA LEU A 345 5.49 -20.91 -6.64
C LEU A 345 7.01 -20.99 -6.69
N GLU A 346 7.61 -20.55 -7.79
CA GLU A 346 9.06 -20.48 -7.97
C GLU A 346 9.71 -19.48 -6.98
N ALA A 347 9.07 -18.32 -6.74
CA ALA A 347 9.50 -17.39 -5.70
C ALA A 347 9.57 -18.06 -4.32
N HIS A 348 8.55 -18.88 -3.98
CA HIS A 348 8.56 -19.66 -2.75
C HIS A 348 9.70 -20.68 -2.73
N GLU A 349 9.93 -21.42 -3.81
CA GLU A 349 10.99 -22.44 -3.91
C GLU A 349 12.39 -21.85 -3.82
N LEU A 350 12.59 -20.65 -4.41
CA LEU A 350 13.86 -19.91 -4.33
C LEU A 350 14.15 -19.27 -2.97
N GLY A 351 13.24 -19.39 -2.02
CA GLY A 351 13.48 -18.92 -0.65
C GLY A 351 13.11 -17.46 -0.40
N LEU A 352 12.34 -16.82 -1.28
CA LEU A 352 11.89 -15.44 -1.08
C LEU A 352 10.89 -15.32 0.07
N LYS A 353 10.86 -14.17 0.71
CA LYS A 353 9.89 -13.83 1.78
C LYS A 353 8.61 -13.20 1.24
N GLY A 354 8.63 -12.74 0.00
CA GLY A 354 7.48 -12.17 -0.68
C GLY A 354 7.71 -12.06 -2.18
N CYS A 355 6.63 -11.89 -2.92
CA CYS A 355 6.64 -11.72 -4.36
C CYS A 355 5.53 -10.75 -4.79
N THR A 356 5.90 -9.78 -5.61
CA THR A 356 5.00 -8.84 -6.26
C THR A 356 5.31 -8.84 -7.75
N THR A 357 4.28 -8.90 -8.58
CA THR A 357 4.42 -8.90 -10.04
C THR A 357 3.76 -7.68 -10.64
N PHE A 358 4.26 -7.25 -11.77
CA PHE A 358 3.61 -6.28 -12.63
C PHE A 358 3.53 -6.83 -14.05
N ARG A 359 2.34 -6.80 -14.64
CA ARG A 359 2.08 -7.17 -16.03
C ARG A 359 1.26 -6.06 -16.68
N PRO A 360 1.77 -5.38 -17.73
CA PRO A 360 1.02 -4.35 -18.44
C PRO A 360 -0.27 -4.93 -19.04
N ASN A 361 -1.39 -4.24 -18.86
CA ASN A 361 -2.67 -4.57 -19.48
C ASN A 361 -3.54 -3.31 -19.61
N ALA A 362 -4.73 -3.44 -20.23
CA ALA A 362 -5.63 -2.33 -20.47
C ALA A 362 -6.18 -1.68 -19.16
N VAL A 363 -6.14 -2.39 -18.02
CA VAL A 363 -6.63 -1.91 -16.72
C VAL A 363 -5.53 -1.18 -15.95
N THR A 364 -4.34 -1.78 -15.86
CA THR A 364 -3.22 -1.24 -15.08
C THR A 364 -2.46 -0.14 -15.81
N GLY A 365 -2.58 -0.07 -17.13
CA GLY A 365 -1.83 0.86 -17.98
C GLY A 365 -0.31 0.63 -17.92
N ALA A 366 0.45 1.51 -18.54
CA ALA A 366 1.90 1.61 -18.35
C ALA A 366 2.15 2.76 -17.36
N VAL A 367 2.74 2.46 -16.21
CA VAL A 367 3.08 3.47 -15.18
C VAL A 367 4.22 4.38 -15.67
N LEU A 368 5.08 3.85 -16.54
CA LEU A 368 6.19 4.53 -17.20
C LEU A 368 6.13 4.20 -18.69
N THR A 369 6.25 5.19 -19.56
CA THR A 369 6.32 5.00 -21.02
C THR A 369 7.74 5.24 -21.47
N SER A 370 8.28 4.34 -22.30
CA SER A 370 9.60 4.52 -22.91
C SER A 370 9.57 5.66 -23.95
N ALA A 371 10.70 6.32 -24.17
CA ALA A 371 10.80 7.38 -25.17
C ALA A 371 10.47 6.87 -26.59
N GLY A 372 10.56 5.55 -26.83
CA GLY A 372 10.19 4.90 -28.11
C GLY A 372 8.70 4.68 -28.29
N ASP A 373 7.95 4.49 -27.21
CA ASP A 373 6.51 4.19 -27.28
C ASP A 373 5.66 5.43 -27.59
N VAL A 374 6.16 6.63 -27.26
CA VAL A 374 5.47 7.90 -27.55
C VAL A 374 5.36 8.14 -29.06
N THR A 375 6.33 7.70 -29.86
CA THR A 375 6.29 7.84 -31.32
C THR A 375 5.27 6.91 -31.98
N ALA A 376 4.91 5.79 -31.33
CA ALA A 376 3.88 4.87 -31.81
C ALA A 376 2.47 5.38 -31.47
N THR A 377 2.29 6.01 -30.31
CA THR A 377 1.00 6.57 -29.88
C THR A 377 0.66 7.87 -30.63
N GLU A 378 1.65 8.72 -30.90
CA GLU A 378 1.46 9.91 -31.73
C GLU A 378 1.16 9.59 -33.22
N ARG A 379 1.59 8.43 -33.72
CA ARG A 379 1.22 7.95 -35.07
C ARG A 379 -0.20 7.37 -35.15
N ALA A 380 -0.80 7.01 -34.02
CA ALA A 380 -2.17 6.48 -33.97
C ALA A 380 -3.25 7.59 -33.88
N GLU A 381 -2.86 8.84 -33.63
CA GLU A 381 -3.76 10.01 -33.58
C GLU A 381 -3.67 10.92 -34.84
N ALA A 382 -3.43 10.35 -36.01
CA ALA A 382 -3.67 11.07 -37.26
C ALA A 382 -5.20 11.23 -37.45
N PRO A 383 -5.71 12.42 -37.82
CA PRO A 383 -7.13 12.71 -37.82
C PRO A 383 -7.86 11.84 -38.84
N VAL A 384 -8.78 11.03 -38.36
CA VAL A 384 -9.74 10.33 -39.22
C VAL A 384 -10.68 11.37 -39.81
N ALA A 385 -10.64 11.56 -41.12
CA ALA A 385 -11.56 12.40 -41.86
C ALA A 385 -13.02 11.99 -41.58
N PRO A 386 -13.98 12.92 -41.52
CA PRO A 386 -15.35 12.60 -41.18
C PRO A 386 -15.98 11.73 -42.28
N VAL A 387 -16.34 10.52 -41.92
CA VAL A 387 -17.16 9.66 -42.78
C VAL A 387 -18.59 10.20 -42.74
N ALA A 388 -19.09 10.57 -43.93
CA ALA A 388 -20.47 11.02 -44.10
C ALA A 388 -21.43 9.88 -43.75
N VAL A 389 -22.30 10.09 -42.77
CA VAL A 389 -23.37 9.18 -42.40
C VAL A 389 -24.51 9.37 -43.41
N THR A 390 -24.68 8.42 -44.28
CA THR A 390 -25.91 8.27 -45.07
C THR A 390 -26.96 7.61 -44.19
N THR A 391 -28.02 8.35 -43.93
CA THR A 391 -29.23 7.85 -43.24
C THR A 391 -29.98 6.93 -44.19
N ASP A 392 -30.09 5.66 -43.86
CA ASP A 392 -31.11 4.77 -44.46
C ASP A 392 -32.13 4.40 -43.38
N ARG A 393 -33.40 4.76 -43.65
CA ARG A 393 -34.55 4.45 -42.84
C ARG A 393 -35.09 3.07 -43.27
N GLY A 394 -35.02 2.10 -42.41
CA GLY A 394 -35.66 0.83 -42.59
C GLY A 394 -36.16 0.27 -41.26
N GLY A 395 -37.43 0.47 -40.99
CA GLY A 395 -38.10 -0.01 -39.79
C GLY A 395 -38.30 -1.53 -39.79
N ARG A 396 -38.27 -2.10 -38.60
CA ARG A 396 -39.08 -3.29 -38.23
C ARG A 396 -39.37 -3.30 -36.76
N GLN A 397 -40.67 -3.24 -36.49
CA GLN A 397 -41.31 -3.61 -35.22
C GLN A 397 -41.16 -5.12 -34.98
N ASN A 398 -40.99 -5.50 -33.73
CA ASN A 398 -41.66 -6.67 -33.07
C ASN A 398 -41.31 -6.62 -31.59
N SER A 399 -42.25 -6.40 -30.80
CA SER A 399 -43.31 -7.18 -30.11
C SER A 399 -42.80 -7.79 -28.78
N VAL A 400 -43.39 -7.27 -27.78
CA VAL A 400 -43.61 -7.68 -26.40
C VAL A 400 -43.72 -9.20 -26.18
N GLY A 401 -43.08 -9.68 -25.11
CA GLY A 401 -43.33 -11.00 -24.53
C GLY A 401 -43.08 -10.94 -23.02
N GLU A 402 -44.14 -11.02 -22.26
CA GLU A 402 -44.17 -11.07 -20.79
C GLU A 402 -43.76 -12.43 -20.23
N ALA A 403 -43.34 -12.38 -18.97
CA ALA A 403 -43.55 -13.33 -17.87
C ALA A 403 -42.53 -14.47 -17.67
N GLY A 404 -42.00 -14.50 -16.45
CA GLY A 404 -41.41 -15.69 -15.84
C GLY A 404 -40.70 -15.38 -14.53
N ALA A 405 -41.43 -15.43 -13.41
CA ALA A 405 -40.89 -15.36 -12.06
C ALA A 405 -40.01 -16.59 -11.76
N GLY A 406 -38.80 -16.39 -11.29
CA GLY A 406 -37.93 -17.45 -10.80
C GLY A 406 -36.84 -16.86 -9.92
N GLY A 407 -36.91 -17.09 -8.61
CA GLY A 407 -35.98 -16.61 -7.62
C GLY A 407 -34.55 -17.17 -7.84
N GLY A 408 -33.63 -16.29 -8.10
CA GLY A 408 -32.19 -16.58 -8.16
C GLY A 408 -31.45 -15.58 -7.29
N THR A 409 -30.65 -16.08 -6.39
CA THR A 409 -29.72 -15.34 -5.52
C THR A 409 -28.86 -14.39 -6.36
N ARG A 410 -28.98 -13.08 -6.09
CA ARG A 410 -28.17 -12.05 -6.73
C ARG A 410 -26.71 -12.22 -6.30
N SER A 411 -25.86 -12.62 -7.23
CA SER A 411 -24.43 -12.41 -7.21
C SER A 411 -24.19 -10.90 -7.32
N GLY A 412 -23.33 -10.31 -6.47
CA GLY A 412 -23.09 -8.88 -6.48
C GLY A 412 -22.62 -8.40 -7.86
N ASP A 413 -23.32 -7.42 -8.42
CA ASP A 413 -22.99 -6.81 -9.69
C ASP A 413 -21.66 -6.05 -9.57
N ILE A 414 -20.69 -6.40 -10.41
CA ILE A 414 -19.48 -5.61 -10.58
C ILE A 414 -19.87 -4.36 -11.35
N VAL A 415 -19.87 -3.21 -10.68
CA VAL A 415 -20.12 -1.91 -11.33
C VAL A 415 -18.85 -1.47 -12.04
N TYR A 416 -18.82 -1.57 -13.36
CA TYR A 416 -17.74 -0.99 -14.17
C TYR A 416 -17.83 0.54 -14.12
N MET A 417 -16.71 1.20 -13.75
CA MET A 417 -16.65 2.65 -13.75
C MET A 417 -16.72 3.16 -15.20
N SER A 418 -17.79 3.90 -15.51
CA SER A 418 -17.99 4.53 -16.83
C SER A 418 -16.88 5.56 -17.14
N ARG A 419 -16.74 5.97 -18.42
CA ARG A 419 -15.88 7.11 -18.79
C ARG A 419 -16.27 8.34 -17.97
N PRO A 420 -15.30 9.19 -17.53
CA PRO A 420 -15.64 10.43 -16.82
C PRO A 420 -16.58 11.27 -17.65
N LEU A 421 -17.55 11.89 -16.99
CA LEU A 421 -18.42 12.88 -17.62
C LEU A 421 -17.59 14.09 -18.07
N GLU A 422 -17.86 14.59 -19.28
CA GLU A 422 -17.24 15.82 -19.75
C GLU A 422 -17.79 17.02 -18.97
N ARG A 423 -16.90 17.98 -18.66
CA ARG A 423 -17.24 19.17 -17.91
C ARG A 423 -17.83 20.23 -18.85
N ASP A 424 -19.00 20.77 -18.51
CA ASP A 424 -19.54 21.91 -19.20
C ASP A 424 -18.73 23.21 -18.88
N HIS A 425 -18.71 24.17 -19.78
CA HIS A 425 -17.98 25.43 -19.58
C HIS A 425 -18.46 26.19 -18.33
N VAL A 426 -19.74 26.11 -18.02
CA VAL A 426 -20.36 26.74 -16.85
C VAL A 426 -21.14 25.69 -16.10
N LEU A 427 -20.89 25.60 -14.78
CA LEU A 427 -21.61 24.72 -13.87
C LEU A 427 -22.37 25.57 -12.84
N ALA A 428 -23.61 25.22 -12.56
CA ALA A 428 -24.36 25.78 -11.44
C ALA A 428 -23.98 25.07 -10.14
N GLY A 429 -23.89 25.80 -9.03
CA GLY A 429 -23.52 25.17 -7.75
C GLY A 429 -23.91 25.99 -6.53
N TYR A 430 -23.71 25.42 -5.36
CA TYR A 430 -23.97 26.06 -4.08
C TYR A 430 -22.72 26.06 -3.21
N THR A 431 -22.55 27.14 -2.43
CA THR A 431 -21.47 27.26 -1.46
C THR A 431 -22.04 27.24 -0.05
N TYR A 432 -21.63 26.27 0.73
CA TYR A 432 -22.04 26.07 2.13
C TYR A 432 -20.94 26.57 3.06
N LYS A 433 -21.34 27.29 4.12
CA LYS A 433 -20.42 27.76 5.18
C LYS A 433 -20.51 26.82 6.37
N LEU A 434 -19.39 26.19 6.70
CA LEU A 434 -19.21 25.35 7.88
C LEU A 434 -18.38 26.08 8.94
N LYS A 435 -18.93 26.22 10.15
CA LYS A 435 -18.20 26.64 11.32
C LYS A 435 -17.89 25.41 12.18
N TRP A 436 -16.60 25.10 12.33
CA TRP A 436 -16.16 24.04 13.21
C TRP A 436 -15.69 24.65 14.55
N PRO A 437 -16.17 24.16 15.72
CA PRO A 437 -15.93 24.84 17.01
C PRO A 437 -14.47 25.02 17.39
N THR A 438 -13.58 24.13 16.96
CA THR A 438 -12.14 24.19 17.24
C THR A 438 -11.33 24.92 16.16
N SER A 439 -11.99 25.46 15.12
CA SER A 439 -11.31 26.19 14.05
C SER A 439 -11.63 27.70 14.11
N ASP A 440 -10.62 28.52 14.15
CA ASP A 440 -10.75 30.00 14.13
C ASP A 440 -11.33 30.51 12.83
N HIS A 441 -11.28 29.70 11.76
CA HIS A 441 -11.74 30.07 10.43
C HIS A 441 -12.89 29.18 9.94
N ALA A 442 -13.86 29.80 9.27
CA ALA A 442 -14.91 29.05 8.60
C ALA A 442 -14.36 28.28 7.40
N ILE A 443 -14.95 27.13 7.15
CA ILE A 443 -14.69 26.29 5.99
C ILE A 443 -15.84 26.50 4.99
N TYR A 444 -15.51 26.66 3.73
CA TYR A 444 -16.48 26.83 2.66
C TYR A 444 -16.45 25.61 1.76
N VAL A 445 -17.60 24.95 1.61
CA VAL A 445 -17.78 23.77 0.75
C VAL A 445 -18.62 24.20 -0.44
N THR A 446 -18.03 24.23 -1.62
CA THR A 446 -18.73 24.55 -2.89
C THR A 446 -18.94 23.25 -3.65
N ILE A 447 -20.19 22.95 -4.03
CA ILE A 447 -20.53 21.80 -4.85
C ILE A 447 -21.18 22.31 -6.13
N ASN A 448 -20.58 21.96 -7.26
CA ASN A 448 -21.07 22.30 -8.58
C ASN A 448 -21.71 21.07 -9.22
N ASP A 449 -22.83 21.28 -9.88
CA ASP A 449 -23.65 20.24 -10.51
C ASP A 449 -23.56 20.35 -12.03
N ILE A 450 -23.75 19.19 -12.67
CA ILE A 450 -23.98 19.10 -14.10
C ILE A 450 -25.42 18.64 -14.34
N GLU A 451 -26.04 19.13 -15.40
CA GLU A 451 -27.36 18.68 -15.83
C GLU A 451 -27.24 17.76 -17.02
N ARG A 452 -27.75 16.54 -16.91
CA ARG A 452 -27.80 15.53 -17.96
C ARG A 452 -29.17 14.86 -17.96
N ASP A 453 -29.77 14.73 -19.12
CA ASP A 453 -31.09 14.10 -19.33
C ASP A 453 -32.18 14.70 -18.41
N GLY A 454 -32.14 16.03 -18.19
CA GLY A 454 -33.10 16.74 -17.33
C GLY A 454 -32.91 16.43 -15.84
N ARG A 455 -31.81 15.80 -15.46
CA ARG A 455 -31.48 15.50 -14.04
C ARG A 455 -30.20 16.24 -13.64
N ARG A 456 -30.28 16.92 -12.51
CA ARG A 456 -29.17 17.60 -11.88
C ARG A 456 -28.42 16.63 -11.00
N ARG A 457 -27.07 16.61 -11.10
CA ARG A 457 -26.21 15.70 -10.34
C ARG A 457 -24.90 16.38 -9.96
N PRO A 458 -24.31 16.03 -8.81
CA PRO A 458 -23.03 16.59 -8.39
C PRO A 458 -21.92 16.19 -9.38
N PHE A 459 -21.02 17.13 -9.67
CA PHE A 459 -19.93 16.96 -10.63
C PHE A 459 -18.57 17.25 -10.02
N GLU A 460 -18.45 18.31 -9.21
CA GLU A 460 -17.21 18.67 -8.55
C GLU A 460 -17.48 19.35 -7.21
N ILE A 461 -16.55 19.20 -6.27
CA ILE A 461 -16.59 19.81 -4.95
C ILE A 461 -15.29 20.56 -4.69
N PHE A 462 -15.37 21.70 -4.00
CA PHE A 462 -14.23 22.46 -3.52
C PHE A 462 -14.39 22.76 -2.03
N ILE A 463 -13.35 22.46 -1.26
CA ILE A 463 -13.33 22.69 0.19
C ILE A 463 -12.24 23.73 0.45
N ASN A 464 -12.63 24.95 0.79
CA ASN A 464 -11.73 26.07 1.00
C ASN A 464 -11.66 26.44 2.47
N THR A 465 -10.45 26.52 3.02
CA THR A 465 -10.18 26.95 4.39
C THR A 465 -8.94 27.81 4.44
N ARG A 466 -8.90 28.78 5.38
CA ARG A 466 -7.68 29.52 5.71
C ARG A 466 -6.80 28.82 6.73
N ASN A 467 -7.28 27.74 7.33
CA ASN A 467 -6.50 26.95 8.28
C ASN A 467 -5.48 26.08 7.50
N LEU A 468 -4.19 26.43 7.61
CA LEU A 468 -3.09 25.73 6.93
C LEU A 468 -2.93 24.28 7.39
N GLU A 469 -3.30 23.98 8.62
CA GLU A 469 -3.27 22.61 9.16
C GLU A 469 -4.18 21.66 8.38
N HIS A 470 -5.29 22.19 7.86
CA HIS A 470 -6.27 21.40 7.10
C HIS A 470 -6.08 21.45 5.58
N TYR A 471 -5.21 22.33 5.08
CA TYR A 471 -5.13 22.65 3.65
C TYR A 471 -4.79 21.42 2.79
N ALA A 472 -3.75 20.67 3.15
CA ALA A 472 -3.28 19.57 2.30
C ALA A 472 -4.31 18.44 2.15
N TRP A 473 -4.94 18.01 3.25
CA TRP A 473 -5.93 16.93 3.19
C TRP A 473 -7.27 17.41 2.61
N THR A 474 -7.68 18.69 2.79
CA THR A 474 -8.88 19.23 2.15
C THR A 474 -8.75 19.28 0.64
N VAL A 475 -7.57 19.66 0.12
CA VAL A 475 -7.28 19.61 -1.31
C VAL A 475 -7.30 18.17 -1.84
N ALA A 476 -6.69 17.22 -1.14
CA ALA A 476 -6.72 15.81 -1.53
C ALA A 476 -8.15 15.27 -1.57
N LEU A 477 -8.93 15.52 -0.51
CA LEU A 477 -10.32 15.10 -0.40
C LEU A 477 -11.19 15.70 -1.51
N THR A 478 -11.06 16.99 -1.79
CA THR A 478 -11.71 17.70 -2.90
C THR A 478 -11.48 16.99 -4.24
N ARG A 479 -10.24 16.63 -4.53
CA ARG A 479 -9.87 15.95 -5.79
C ARG A 479 -10.46 14.54 -5.87
N MET A 480 -10.40 13.78 -4.78
CA MET A 480 -10.93 12.41 -4.72
C MET A 480 -12.45 12.38 -4.88
N ILE A 481 -13.19 13.22 -4.14
CA ILE A 481 -14.65 13.28 -4.26
C ILE A 481 -15.06 13.74 -5.66
N SER A 482 -14.41 14.78 -6.21
CA SER A 482 -14.68 15.25 -7.57
C SER A 482 -14.42 14.16 -8.61
N ALA A 483 -13.37 13.35 -8.43
CA ALA A 483 -13.08 12.24 -9.33
C ALA A 483 -14.19 11.17 -9.29
N VAL A 484 -14.74 10.87 -8.10
CA VAL A 484 -15.89 9.96 -7.94
C VAL A 484 -17.13 10.54 -8.60
N PHE A 485 -17.47 11.81 -8.36
CA PHE A 485 -18.65 12.46 -8.94
C PHE A 485 -18.63 12.44 -10.47
N ARG A 486 -17.47 12.67 -11.09
CA ARG A 486 -17.28 12.65 -12.55
C ARG A 486 -17.46 11.27 -13.18
N ARG A 487 -17.36 10.19 -12.41
CA ARG A 487 -17.58 8.82 -12.93
C ARG A 487 -19.05 8.49 -13.17
N GLY A 488 -19.95 9.29 -12.64
CA GLY A 488 -21.38 9.04 -12.78
C GLY A 488 -21.89 7.93 -11.84
N GLY A 489 -23.09 7.40 -12.11
CA GLY A 489 -23.70 6.40 -11.25
C GLY A 489 -24.26 6.98 -9.94
N ASP A 490 -24.55 6.12 -8.99
CA ASP A 490 -24.94 6.50 -7.63
C ASP A 490 -23.67 6.84 -6.82
N VAL A 491 -23.58 8.11 -6.39
CA VAL A 491 -22.46 8.62 -5.59
C VAL A 491 -22.90 9.02 -4.18
N ALA A 492 -24.10 8.62 -3.75
CA ALA A 492 -24.65 8.94 -2.42
C ALA A 492 -23.79 8.35 -1.29
N PHE A 493 -23.17 7.21 -1.53
CA PHE A 493 -22.28 6.54 -0.57
C PHE A 493 -21.13 7.45 -0.09
N VAL A 494 -20.67 8.43 -0.89
CA VAL A 494 -19.61 9.36 -0.49
C VAL A 494 -19.98 10.15 0.76
N ALA A 495 -21.23 10.57 0.87
CA ALA A 495 -21.72 11.27 2.05
C ALA A 495 -21.80 10.33 3.26
N GLU A 496 -22.23 9.08 3.04
CA GLU A 496 -22.33 8.06 4.09
C GLU A 496 -20.96 7.71 4.67
N GLU A 497 -19.97 7.43 3.81
CA GLU A 497 -18.61 7.10 4.23
C GLU A 497 -17.96 8.24 5.02
N LEU A 498 -18.12 9.49 4.57
CA LEU A 498 -17.59 10.64 5.32
C LEU A 498 -18.24 10.81 6.69
N LYS A 499 -19.55 10.53 6.82
CA LYS A 499 -20.27 10.61 8.09
C LYS A 499 -19.83 9.54 9.10
N CYS A 500 -19.27 8.42 8.62
CA CYS A 500 -18.72 7.36 9.46
C CYS A 500 -17.32 7.65 10.01
N VAL A 501 -16.67 8.76 9.64
CA VAL A 501 -15.35 9.10 10.13
C VAL A 501 -15.39 9.74 11.51
N PHE A 502 -14.68 9.15 12.47
CA PHE A 502 -14.53 9.65 13.83
C PHE A 502 -13.17 10.36 14.00
N ASP A 503 -13.19 11.49 14.71
CA ASP A 503 -11.97 12.19 15.09
C ASP A 503 -11.37 11.52 16.36
N PRO A 504 -10.09 11.11 16.33
CA PRO A 504 -9.43 10.55 17.52
C PRO A 504 -9.38 11.49 18.72
N GLN A 505 -9.47 12.81 18.48
CA GLN A 505 -9.52 13.84 19.52
C GLN A 505 -10.94 14.08 20.05
N GLY A 506 -11.93 13.40 19.47
CA GLY A 506 -13.35 13.53 19.79
C GLY A 506 -14.09 14.47 18.86
N GLY A 507 -15.41 14.20 18.65
CA GLY A 507 -16.30 15.06 17.87
C GLY A 507 -16.70 16.34 18.61
N GLN A 508 -17.49 17.17 17.95
CA GLN A 508 -17.94 18.46 18.44
C GLN A 508 -19.46 18.58 18.45
N TRP A 509 -19.98 19.42 19.32
CA TRP A 509 -21.40 19.80 19.32
C TRP A 509 -21.62 20.97 18.37
N VAL A 510 -22.29 20.72 17.26
CA VAL A 510 -22.61 21.72 16.25
C VAL A 510 -24.12 21.90 16.17
N SER A 511 -24.59 23.10 16.44
CA SER A 511 -26.04 23.43 16.43
C SER A 511 -26.90 22.47 17.28
N GLY A 512 -26.42 22.10 18.47
CA GLY A 512 -27.15 21.24 19.40
C GLY A 512 -27.10 19.72 19.08
N ARG A 513 -26.31 19.32 18.09
CA ARG A 513 -26.12 17.91 17.69
C ARG A 513 -24.64 17.54 17.75
N TYR A 514 -24.36 16.34 18.22
CA TYR A 514 -22.99 15.81 18.21
C TYR A 514 -22.60 15.36 16.80
N VAL A 515 -21.48 15.87 16.31
CA VAL A 515 -20.88 15.52 15.01
C VAL A 515 -19.51 14.89 15.27
N PRO A 516 -19.27 13.63 14.83
CA PRO A 516 -18.11 12.85 15.25
C PRO A 516 -16.76 13.37 14.70
N SER A 517 -16.76 14.12 13.62
CA SER A 517 -15.54 14.74 13.06
C SER A 517 -15.87 15.88 12.09
N LEU A 518 -14.84 16.66 11.73
CA LEU A 518 -14.94 17.66 10.66
C LEU A 518 -15.30 17.01 9.30
N LEU A 519 -14.79 15.80 9.04
CA LEU A 519 -15.12 15.03 7.84
C LEU A 519 -16.59 14.61 7.82
N ALA A 520 -17.11 14.21 8.96
CA ALA A 520 -18.54 13.90 9.10
C ALA A 520 -19.41 15.13 8.84
N ALA A 521 -19.00 16.33 9.30
CA ALA A 521 -19.70 17.58 9.01
C ALA A 521 -19.70 17.92 7.50
N ILE A 522 -18.63 17.63 6.79
CA ILE A 522 -18.55 17.77 5.32
C ILE A 522 -19.48 16.75 4.65
N GLY A 523 -19.53 15.52 5.11
CA GLY A 523 -20.44 14.49 4.64
C GLY A 523 -21.91 14.90 4.77
N GLU A 524 -22.29 15.52 5.89
CA GLU A 524 -23.63 16.05 6.11
C GLU A 524 -23.98 17.19 5.13
N ILE A 525 -23.02 18.04 4.77
CA ILE A 525 -23.22 19.09 3.76
C ILE A 525 -23.45 18.48 2.38
N ILE A 526 -22.69 17.45 2.01
CA ILE A 526 -22.87 16.75 0.73
C ILE A 526 -24.25 16.07 0.68
N GLU A 527 -24.66 15.38 1.72
CA GLU A 527 -25.99 14.78 1.81
C GLU A 527 -27.10 15.82 1.67
N ARG A 528 -26.98 16.92 2.40
CA ARG A 528 -27.94 18.03 2.31
C ARG A 528 -28.03 18.58 0.89
N HIS A 529 -26.90 18.76 0.21
CA HIS A 529 -26.85 19.18 -1.18
C HIS A 529 -27.57 18.21 -2.11
N PHE A 530 -27.39 16.89 -1.93
CA PHE A 530 -28.08 15.86 -2.72
C PHE A 530 -29.60 15.93 -2.56
N VAL A 531 -30.07 16.18 -1.33
CA VAL A 531 -31.51 16.37 -1.06
C VAL A 531 -32.04 17.66 -1.67
N GLU A 532 -31.34 18.79 -1.47
CA GLU A 532 -31.75 20.12 -1.97
C GLU A 532 -31.77 20.19 -3.51
N THR A 533 -30.89 19.43 -4.19
CA THR A 533 -30.84 19.37 -5.67
C THR A 533 -31.72 18.27 -6.28
N GLY A 534 -32.34 17.43 -5.45
CA GLY A 534 -33.18 16.31 -5.89
C GLY A 534 -32.39 15.15 -6.50
N PHE A 535 -31.06 15.09 -6.28
CA PHE A 535 -30.20 14.00 -6.76
C PHE A 535 -30.57 12.67 -6.07
N THR A 536 -30.80 12.69 -4.75
CA THR A 536 -31.37 11.57 -4.02
C THR A 536 -32.79 11.93 -3.56
N GLN A 537 -33.78 11.12 -3.92
CA GLN A 537 -35.06 11.22 -3.24
C GLN A 537 -34.82 10.79 -1.79
N TRP A 538 -35.22 11.63 -0.85
CA TRP A 538 -35.11 11.36 0.57
C TRP A 538 -35.91 10.11 0.90
N GLN A 539 -35.34 8.93 0.77
CA GLN A 539 -35.78 7.76 1.50
C GLN A 539 -35.36 8.05 2.93
N SER A 540 -36.34 8.43 3.72
CA SER A 540 -36.22 8.67 5.15
C SER A 540 -35.29 7.61 5.76
N VAL A 541 -34.12 8.03 6.20
CA VAL A 541 -33.44 7.33 7.27
C VAL A 541 -34.48 7.24 8.39
N ARG A 542 -35.01 6.04 8.61
CA ARG A 542 -36.01 5.79 9.67
C ARG A 542 -35.39 6.34 10.95
N ARG A 543 -35.92 7.47 11.43
CA ARG A 543 -35.55 7.98 12.74
C ARG A 543 -35.90 6.87 13.74
N VAL A 544 -35.07 6.71 14.75
CA VAL A 544 -35.36 5.80 15.87
C VAL A 544 -36.77 6.00 16.40
N SER A 545 -37.32 7.23 16.32
CA SER A 545 -38.70 7.58 16.62
C SER A 545 -39.75 6.93 15.69
N ASP A 546 -39.42 6.54 14.48
CA ASP A 546 -40.36 5.92 13.53
C ASP A 546 -40.40 4.40 13.71
N VAL A 547 -39.28 3.80 14.14
CA VAL A 547 -39.23 2.39 14.58
C VAL A 547 -40.00 2.20 15.88
N GLU A 548 -39.94 3.17 16.80
CA GLU A 548 -40.75 3.16 18.03
C GLU A 548 -42.25 3.30 17.75
N LYS A 549 -42.64 4.12 16.76
CA LYS A 549 -44.04 4.26 16.36
C LYS A 549 -44.61 3.05 15.62
N GLU A 550 -43.82 2.35 14.82
CA GLU A 550 -44.23 1.08 14.19
C GLU A 550 -44.26 -0.06 15.20
N ALA A 551 -43.35 -0.11 16.15
CA ALA A 551 -43.39 -1.06 17.27
C ALA A 551 -44.65 -0.83 18.17
N GLN A 552 -45.05 0.43 18.37
CA GLN A 552 -46.28 0.77 19.09
C GLN A 552 -47.58 0.48 18.29
N LYS A 553 -47.53 0.52 16.96
CA LYS A 553 -48.67 0.17 16.10
C LYS A 553 -48.87 -1.34 15.93
N ALA A 554 -47.79 -2.12 16.09
CA ALA A 554 -47.86 -3.59 16.06
C ALA A 554 -48.30 -4.21 17.41
N ALA A 555 -48.37 -3.41 18.46
CA ALA A 555 -48.83 -3.81 19.81
C ALA A 555 -50.24 -3.31 20.10
N THR A 556 -51.26 -3.77 19.32
CA THR A 556 -52.66 -3.65 19.74
C THR A 556 -53.04 -4.93 20.48
N PRO A 557 -53.53 -4.87 21.71
CA PRO A 557 -53.66 -6.04 22.57
C PRO A 557 -54.97 -6.79 22.32
N GLY A 558 -54.80 -8.08 22.09
CA GLY A 558 -55.85 -9.06 22.48
C GLY A 558 -55.76 -9.24 24.00
N SER A 559 -56.87 -9.09 24.64
CA SER A 559 -57.14 -9.17 26.08
C SER A 559 -56.52 -10.38 26.78
N GLY A 560 -55.71 -10.14 27.82
CA GLY A 560 -55.25 -11.16 28.77
C GLY A 560 -54.32 -10.52 29.81
N GLY A 561 -54.79 -10.38 31.06
CA GLY A 561 -54.14 -9.66 32.14
C GLY A 561 -52.84 -10.29 32.62
N GLY A 562 -51.87 -9.44 32.93
CA GLY A 562 -50.61 -9.75 33.61
C GLY A 562 -49.84 -8.45 33.78
N GLU A 563 -49.53 -8.07 35.02
CA GLU A 563 -48.81 -6.87 35.42
C GLU A 563 -47.49 -6.73 34.67
N THR A 564 -47.34 -5.66 33.90
CA THR A 564 -46.08 -5.30 33.26
C THR A 564 -45.33 -4.26 34.07
N VAL A 565 -44.19 -4.66 34.64
CA VAL A 565 -43.19 -3.77 35.19
C VAL A 565 -42.57 -2.99 33.99
N ALA A 566 -42.71 -1.66 33.99
CA ALA A 566 -42.16 -0.78 32.97
C ALA A 566 -40.62 -0.88 32.95
N ALA A 567 -40.08 -1.45 31.89
CA ALA A 567 -38.64 -1.48 31.66
C ALA A 567 -38.16 -0.09 31.25
N SER A 568 -37.26 0.49 32.03
CA SER A 568 -36.55 1.73 31.71
C SER A 568 -35.68 1.55 30.45
N PRO A 569 -35.51 2.57 29.60
CA PRO A 569 -34.71 2.45 28.39
C PRO A 569 -33.26 2.01 28.70
N PRO A 570 -32.64 1.19 27.85
CA PRO A 570 -31.28 0.70 28.08
C PRO A 570 -30.26 1.87 28.18
N ARG A 571 -29.46 1.87 29.24
CA ARG A 571 -28.40 2.84 29.40
C ARG A 571 -27.23 2.43 28.56
N LEU A 572 -26.68 3.35 27.75
CA LEU A 572 -25.48 3.14 26.97
C LEU A 572 -24.21 3.30 27.81
N CYS A 573 -23.18 2.54 27.52
CA CYS A 573 -21.88 2.66 28.19
C CYS A 573 -21.27 4.06 27.94
N PRO A 574 -20.89 4.79 29.01
CA PRO A 574 -20.32 6.13 28.86
C PRO A 574 -18.93 6.13 28.22
N ARG A 575 -18.26 4.95 28.10
CA ARG A 575 -16.93 4.83 27.50
C ARG A 575 -16.96 4.41 26.03
N CYS A 576 -17.86 3.52 25.62
CA CYS A 576 -17.91 2.98 24.26
C CYS A 576 -19.29 3.01 23.62
N SER A 577 -20.29 3.63 24.28
CA SER A 577 -21.68 3.75 23.83
C SER A 577 -22.38 2.41 23.48
N SER A 578 -21.83 1.27 23.92
CA SER A 578 -22.44 -0.03 23.72
C SER A 578 -23.72 -0.16 24.54
N PRO A 579 -24.80 -0.79 23.98
CA PRO A 579 -26.02 -1.12 24.73
C PRO A 579 -25.82 -2.26 25.73
N GLU A 580 -24.67 -2.95 25.72
CA GLU A 580 -24.31 -4.00 26.66
C GLU A 580 -23.80 -3.45 28.02
N TYR A 581 -24.28 -2.28 28.43
CA TYR A 581 -24.00 -1.67 29.73
C TYR A 581 -25.08 -2.11 30.71
N VAL A 582 -24.79 -3.17 31.44
CA VAL A 582 -25.71 -3.87 32.34
C VAL A 582 -25.33 -3.68 33.80
N ARG A 583 -26.34 -3.83 34.69
CA ARG A 583 -26.11 -3.76 36.13
C ARG A 583 -25.95 -5.18 36.68
N GLU A 584 -24.74 -5.49 37.19
CA GLU A 584 -24.42 -6.77 37.82
C GLU A 584 -23.90 -6.51 39.24
N GLU A 585 -24.40 -7.21 40.22
CA GLU A 585 -23.98 -7.13 41.63
C GLU A 585 -23.85 -5.70 42.21
N GLY A 586 -24.75 -4.80 41.78
CA GLY A 586 -24.75 -3.40 42.25
C GLY A 586 -23.89 -2.43 41.46
N CYS A 587 -23.05 -2.91 40.57
CA CYS A 587 -22.18 -2.11 39.67
C CYS A 587 -22.73 -2.11 38.24
N TRP A 588 -22.50 -1.02 37.51
CA TRP A 588 -22.72 -0.95 36.07
C TRP A 588 -21.47 -1.45 35.33
N LEU A 589 -21.59 -2.55 34.61
CA LEU A 589 -20.52 -3.17 33.83
C LEU A 589 -20.85 -3.16 32.33
N CYS A 590 -19.90 -2.71 31.52
CA CYS A 590 -20.00 -2.85 30.07
C CYS A 590 -19.32 -4.14 29.61
N ARG A 591 -20.09 -5.07 29.05
CA ARG A 591 -19.56 -6.36 28.55
C ARG A 591 -18.71 -6.19 27.30
N SER A 592 -18.89 -5.11 26.52
CA SER A 592 -18.14 -4.85 25.30
C SER A 592 -16.74 -4.28 25.56
N CYS A 593 -16.57 -3.37 26.52
CA CYS A 593 -15.27 -2.68 26.76
C CYS A 593 -14.70 -2.84 28.17
N GLY A 594 -15.36 -3.60 29.04
CA GLY A 594 -14.94 -3.82 30.42
C GLY A 594 -15.05 -2.61 31.35
N PHE A 595 -15.67 -1.50 30.91
CA PHE A 595 -15.88 -0.33 31.76
C PHE A 595 -16.82 -0.65 32.90
N SER A 596 -16.39 -0.39 34.15
CA SER A 596 -17.19 -0.61 35.34
C SER A 596 -17.32 0.68 36.15
N ARG A 597 -18.53 0.89 36.71
CA ARG A 597 -18.85 1.98 37.63
C ARG A 597 -19.73 1.47 38.76
N CYS A 598 -19.16 1.42 39.94
CA CYS A 598 -19.85 1.10 41.18
C CYS A 598 -20.16 2.39 41.95
N GLY A 599 -21.32 2.49 42.59
CA GLY A 599 -21.76 3.65 43.37
C GLY A 599 -23.05 4.22 42.89
#